data_1ced79a0812fc301f6988d94a2650d16
#
_entry.id   1ced79a0812fc301f6988d94a2650d16
#
_cell.length_a   1.000
_cell.length_b   1.000
_cell.length_c   1.000
_cell.angle_alpha   90.00
_cell.angle_beta   90.00
_cell.angle_gamma   90.00
#
_symmetry.space_group_name_H-M   'P 1'
#
loop_
_entity.id
_entity.type
_entity.pdbx_description
1 polymer ?
#
loop_
_entity_poly.entity_id
_entity_poly.type
_entity_poly.pdbx_seq_one_letter_code
_entity_poly.pdbx_strand_id
1 'polypeptide(L)'
;WKDKFKNVEDFRRNNVNTVVRNIQKTIIETRPEVIFSISPAADMERNYNTLFADVNTWAKEGWVDVVIPQLYFATGNDATSFNLRLDLWSQYTYENHLLIGYGIYKFGDSQYGSKFQSSDDLMKQFELASAKPKVKGSVLYSAKNLVENKVGIADAVKAIYGKKVLPPYLGRTAAVLPPTPDNIRLNGADLSWGAVSNVAYYAIYKDNGKERKADLVGITQGTSFKLSEKGVYFVTSLFKNNAESEISETVSY
;
A
#
# COMPACT_ATOMS: atom_id res chain seq x y z
N TRP A 1 38.90 7.97 -3.76
CA TRP A 1 37.83 8.35 -2.82
C TRP A 1 38.36 9.22 -1.66
N LYS A 2 39.62 9.01 -1.23
CA LYS A 2 40.23 9.68 -0.06
C LYS A 2 40.19 11.22 -0.17
N ASP A 3 40.26 11.75 -1.39
CA ASP A 3 40.24 13.20 -1.60
C ASP A 3 38.83 13.82 -1.61
N LYS A 4 37.79 12.99 -1.67
CA LYS A 4 36.39 13.43 -1.82
C LYS A 4 35.47 13.07 -0.64
N PHE A 5 35.86 12.10 0.19
CA PHE A 5 35.02 11.59 1.26
C PHE A 5 35.80 11.53 2.58
N LYS A 6 35.11 11.81 3.68
CA LYS A 6 35.67 11.84 5.02
C LYS A 6 36.18 10.46 5.48
N ASN A 7 35.46 9.41 5.09
CA ASN A 7 35.79 8.01 5.41
C ASN A 7 35.27 7.07 4.32
N VAL A 8 35.60 5.77 4.43
CA VAL A 8 35.20 4.77 3.44
C VAL A 8 33.70 4.46 3.50
N GLU A 9 33.06 4.63 4.64
CA GLU A 9 31.62 4.43 4.84
C GLU A 9 30.83 5.49 4.05
N ASP A 10 31.26 6.75 4.09
CA ASP A 10 30.64 7.83 3.30
C ASP A 10 30.79 7.59 1.78
N PHE A 11 31.95 7.09 1.37
CA PHE A 11 32.16 6.69 -0.02
C PHE A 11 31.20 5.55 -0.43
N ARG A 12 31.04 4.52 0.41
CA ARG A 12 30.11 3.40 0.15
C ARG A 12 28.66 3.88 0.08
N ARG A 13 28.22 4.71 1.04
CA ARG A 13 26.87 5.31 1.00
C ARG A 13 26.65 6.14 -0.26
N ASN A 14 27.61 6.95 -0.63
CA ASN A 14 27.51 7.73 -1.88
C ASN A 14 27.35 6.84 -3.11
N ASN A 15 28.04 5.70 -3.17
CA ASN A 15 27.89 4.77 -4.29
C ASN A 15 26.48 4.18 -4.34
N VAL A 16 25.93 3.74 -3.20
CA VAL A 16 24.56 3.23 -3.12
C VAL A 16 23.56 4.34 -3.45
N ASN A 17 23.72 5.54 -2.89
CA ASN A 17 22.88 6.70 -3.19
C ASN A 17 22.89 7.03 -4.70
N THR A 18 24.06 6.95 -5.34
CA THR A 18 24.20 7.18 -6.77
C THR A 18 23.39 6.15 -7.59
N VAL A 19 23.46 4.88 -7.21
CA VAL A 19 22.67 3.82 -7.87
C VAL A 19 21.17 4.10 -7.74
N VAL A 20 20.68 4.35 -6.52
CA VAL A 20 19.25 4.61 -6.27
C VAL A 20 18.76 5.83 -7.06
N ARG A 21 19.51 6.93 -7.02
CA ARG A 21 19.17 8.15 -7.76
C ARG A 21 19.18 7.92 -9.28
N ASN A 22 20.12 7.14 -9.81
CA ASN A 22 20.17 6.84 -11.25
C ASN A 22 19.00 5.94 -11.68
N ILE A 23 18.59 4.97 -10.84
CA ILE A 23 17.39 4.16 -11.10
C ILE A 23 16.16 5.09 -11.19
N GLN A 24 15.95 5.95 -10.19
CA GLN A 24 14.86 6.92 -10.19
C GLN A 24 14.88 7.80 -11.45
N LYS A 25 16.03 8.37 -11.79
CA LYS A 25 16.18 9.20 -12.99
C LYS A 25 15.80 8.42 -14.26
N THR A 26 16.30 7.19 -14.42
CA THR A 26 15.98 6.33 -15.56
C THR A 26 14.48 6.06 -15.63
N ILE A 27 13.81 5.78 -14.50
CA ILE A 27 12.36 5.57 -14.46
C ILE A 27 11.62 6.82 -14.93
N ILE A 28 11.98 8.00 -14.42
CA ILE A 28 11.34 9.26 -14.81
C ILE A 28 11.51 9.54 -16.31
N GLU A 29 12.69 9.27 -16.86
CA GLU A 29 13.00 9.54 -18.27
C GLU A 29 12.35 8.53 -19.24
N THR A 30 12.10 7.28 -18.80
CA THR A 30 11.61 6.21 -19.69
C THR A 30 10.17 5.82 -19.44
N ARG A 31 9.76 5.70 -18.17
CA ARG A 31 8.46 5.20 -17.74
C ARG A 31 8.01 5.93 -16.46
N PRO A 32 7.66 7.22 -16.53
CA PRO A 32 7.35 8.05 -15.34
C PRO A 32 6.18 7.55 -14.50
N GLU A 33 5.32 6.70 -15.07
CA GLU A 33 4.20 6.06 -14.37
C GLU A 33 4.60 4.88 -13.47
N VAL A 34 5.84 4.38 -13.60
CA VAL A 34 6.32 3.25 -12.78
C VAL A 34 6.64 3.70 -11.36
N ILE A 35 6.09 3.00 -10.39
CA ILE A 35 6.30 3.25 -8.97
C ILE A 35 7.61 2.58 -8.52
N PHE A 36 8.51 3.37 -7.97
CA PHE A 36 9.78 2.88 -7.43
C PHE A 36 9.67 2.64 -5.92
N SER A 37 9.67 1.37 -5.51
CA SER A 37 9.61 0.97 -4.12
C SER A 37 10.91 0.34 -3.64
N ILE A 38 11.20 0.52 -2.35
CA ILE A 38 12.32 -0.15 -1.67
C ILE A 38 11.82 -0.89 -0.42
N SER A 39 12.49 -1.99 -0.09
CA SER A 39 12.17 -2.80 1.09
C SER A 39 13.38 -2.92 2.01
N PRO A 40 13.66 -1.89 2.83
CA PRO A 40 14.83 -1.86 3.71
C PRO A 40 14.65 -2.78 4.92
N ALA A 41 15.75 -3.07 5.61
CA ALA A 41 15.70 -3.73 6.92
C ALA A 41 14.88 -2.88 7.92
N ALA A 42 14.27 -3.51 8.90
CA ALA A 42 13.49 -2.81 9.93
C ALA A 42 14.33 -1.85 10.78
N ASP A 43 15.62 -2.12 10.90
CA ASP A 43 16.57 -1.34 11.67
C ASP A 43 17.19 -0.23 10.81
N MET A 44 16.89 1.02 11.13
CA MET A 44 17.38 2.19 10.38
C MET A 44 18.90 2.38 10.54
N GLU A 45 19.45 2.14 11.71
CA GLU A 45 20.89 2.26 11.93
C GLU A 45 21.67 1.18 11.17
N ARG A 46 21.15 -0.04 11.14
CA ARG A 46 21.70 -1.11 10.30
C ARG A 46 21.70 -0.75 8.84
N ASN A 47 20.58 -0.19 8.32
CA ASN A 47 20.53 0.28 6.93
C ASN A 47 21.66 1.27 6.66
N TYR A 48 21.83 2.27 7.49
CA TYR A 48 22.80 3.35 7.30
C TYR A 48 24.25 2.91 7.51
N ASN A 49 24.53 2.21 8.63
CA ASN A 49 25.90 1.92 9.07
C ASN A 49 26.46 0.62 8.48
N THR A 50 25.61 -0.40 8.24
CA THR A 50 26.06 -1.73 7.80
C THR A 50 25.78 -1.97 6.32
N LEU A 51 24.60 -1.57 5.85
CA LEU A 51 24.18 -1.77 4.47
C LEU A 51 24.49 -0.56 3.57
N PHE A 52 24.98 0.54 4.17
CA PHE A 52 25.27 1.81 3.49
C PHE A 52 24.06 2.35 2.71
N ALA A 53 22.86 1.97 3.14
CA ALA A 53 21.59 2.35 2.56
C ALA A 53 20.99 3.54 3.32
N ASP A 54 21.18 4.74 2.78
CA ASP A 54 20.68 5.98 3.37
C ASP A 54 19.21 6.22 2.98
N VAL A 55 18.33 5.33 3.50
CA VAL A 55 16.90 5.34 3.21
C VAL A 55 16.26 6.68 3.55
N ASN A 56 16.75 7.33 4.60
CA ASN A 56 16.26 8.64 5.02
C ASN A 56 16.48 9.71 3.94
N THR A 57 17.68 9.76 3.37
CA THR A 57 18.00 10.66 2.24
C THR A 57 17.14 10.30 1.03
N TRP A 58 17.00 9.04 0.66
CA TRP A 58 16.21 8.64 -0.51
C TRP A 58 14.74 9.05 -0.39
N ALA A 59 14.17 8.88 0.81
CA ALA A 59 12.81 9.29 1.09
C ALA A 59 12.67 10.82 1.07
N LYS A 60 13.55 11.55 1.76
CA LYS A 60 13.54 13.01 1.86
C LYS A 60 13.69 13.69 0.50
N GLU A 61 14.62 13.19 -0.33
CA GLU A 61 14.89 13.73 -1.67
C GLU A 61 13.90 13.24 -2.74
N GLY A 62 12.91 12.40 -2.37
CA GLY A 62 11.91 11.86 -3.29
C GLY A 62 12.51 10.92 -4.35
N TRP A 63 13.62 10.22 -4.04
CA TRP A 63 14.21 9.26 -4.98
C TRP A 63 13.45 7.94 -5.03
N VAL A 64 12.60 7.69 -4.06
CA VAL A 64 11.72 6.51 -3.97
C VAL A 64 10.29 6.95 -3.72
N ASP A 65 9.32 6.21 -4.21
CA ASP A 65 7.90 6.51 -4.06
C ASP A 65 7.31 5.81 -2.84
N VAL A 66 7.75 4.58 -2.61
CA VAL A 66 7.20 3.70 -1.56
C VAL A 66 8.33 3.10 -0.74
N VAL A 67 8.21 3.16 0.58
CA VAL A 67 9.11 2.53 1.54
C VAL A 67 8.38 1.38 2.24
N ILE A 68 8.98 0.18 2.20
CA ILE A 68 8.38 -1.06 2.71
C ILE A 68 9.33 -1.72 3.71
N PRO A 69 9.47 -1.21 4.94
CA PRO A 69 10.38 -1.81 5.92
C PRO A 69 9.95 -3.23 6.28
N GLN A 70 10.93 -4.13 6.41
CA GLN A 70 10.73 -5.55 6.71
C GLN A 70 10.52 -5.76 8.21
N LEU A 71 9.31 -5.49 8.73
CA LEU A 71 8.98 -5.64 10.14
C LEU A 71 8.69 -7.11 10.50
N TYR A 72 9.67 -7.98 10.27
CA TYR A 72 9.54 -9.43 10.44
C TYR A 72 9.77 -9.88 11.90
N PHE A 73 9.11 -9.22 12.84
CA PHE A 73 9.21 -9.45 14.28
C PHE A 73 7.84 -9.74 14.88
N ALA A 74 7.82 -10.43 16.01
CA ALA A 74 6.62 -10.56 16.82
C ALA A 74 6.28 -9.25 17.52
N THR A 75 5.01 -9.07 17.92
CA THR A 75 4.63 -7.98 18.81
C THR A 75 5.27 -8.15 20.20
N GLY A 76 5.62 -7.09 20.88
CA GLY A 76 6.29 -7.16 22.19
C GLY A 76 6.73 -5.79 22.70
N ASN A 77 7.53 -5.81 23.77
CA ASN A 77 8.04 -4.62 24.44
C ASN A 77 9.59 -4.50 24.37
N ASP A 78 10.24 -5.42 23.68
CA ASP A 78 11.68 -5.36 23.46
C ASP A 78 12.05 -4.46 22.28
N ALA A 79 13.32 -4.06 22.20
CA ALA A 79 13.84 -3.14 21.18
C ALA A 79 13.73 -3.67 19.74
N THR A 80 13.48 -4.96 19.56
CA THR A 80 13.32 -5.60 18.26
C THR A 80 11.86 -5.90 17.92
N SER A 81 10.91 -5.57 18.81
CA SER A 81 9.50 -5.90 18.61
C SER A 81 8.88 -5.16 17.43
N PHE A 82 7.85 -5.79 16.83
CA PHE A 82 7.09 -5.23 15.73
C PHE A 82 6.54 -3.82 16.02
N ASN A 83 5.92 -3.65 17.19
CA ASN A 83 5.29 -2.36 17.56
C ASN A 83 6.30 -1.23 17.72
N LEU A 84 7.47 -1.45 18.33
CA LEU A 84 8.49 -0.41 18.41
C LEU A 84 9.06 -0.04 17.04
N ARG A 85 9.28 -1.03 16.17
CA ARG A 85 9.72 -0.76 14.79
C ARG A 85 8.64 -0.07 13.97
N LEU A 86 7.37 -0.44 14.16
CA LEU A 86 6.23 0.23 13.53
C LEU A 86 6.16 1.70 13.96
N ASP A 87 6.31 1.99 15.26
CA ASP A 87 6.28 3.34 15.80
C ASP A 87 7.40 4.20 15.20
N LEU A 88 8.61 3.66 15.11
CA LEU A 88 9.75 4.33 14.50
C LEU A 88 9.47 4.68 13.02
N TRP A 89 9.04 3.71 12.21
CA TRP A 89 8.79 3.93 10.79
C TRP A 89 7.57 4.82 10.53
N SER A 90 6.55 4.78 11.37
CA SER A 90 5.37 5.65 11.25
C SER A 90 5.63 7.12 11.60
N GLN A 91 6.77 7.45 12.20
CA GLN A 91 7.22 8.83 12.40
C GLN A 91 7.80 9.48 11.13
N TYR A 92 7.97 8.71 10.06
CA TYR A 92 8.37 9.26 8.76
C TYR A 92 7.37 10.33 8.31
N THR A 93 7.88 11.52 8.04
CA THR A 93 7.07 12.71 7.72
C THR A 93 7.16 13.13 6.24
N TYR A 94 7.91 12.40 5.42
CA TYR A 94 8.11 12.70 4.01
C TYR A 94 6.88 12.32 3.17
N GLU A 95 6.86 12.78 1.93
CA GLU A 95 5.75 12.57 0.97
C GLU A 95 5.63 11.13 0.45
N ASN A 96 6.58 10.26 0.79
CA ASN A 96 6.57 8.86 0.36
C ASN A 96 5.42 8.08 1.01
N HIS A 97 4.98 7.03 0.32
CA HIS A 97 4.02 6.08 0.87
C HIS A 97 4.74 5.05 1.76
N LEU A 98 4.23 4.84 2.97
CA LEU A 98 4.71 3.81 3.88
C LEU A 98 3.78 2.59 3.81
N LEU A 99 4.32 1.45 3.38
CA LEU A 99 3.67 0.14 3.50
C LEU A 99 4.47 -0.71 4.48
N ILE A 100 3.83 -1.61 5.21
CA ILE A 100 4.51 -2.48 6.17
C ILE A 100 4.75 -3.86 5.57
N GLY A 101 5.99 -4.33 5.62
CA GLY A 101 6.37 -5.70 5.24
C GLY A 101 6.19 -6.66 6.43
N TYR A 102 5.41 -7.73 6.23
CA TYR A 102 5.14 -8.77 7.22
C TYR A 102 5.84 -10.07 6.85
N GLY A 103 6.59 -10.66 7.78
CA GLY A 103 7.30 -11.92 7.60
C GLY A 103 6.41 -13.13 7.85
N ILE A 104 5.40 -13.37 6.99
CA ILE A 104 4.44 -14.47 7.18
C ILE A 104 5.07 -15.86 7.04
N TYR A 105 6.26 -15.97 6.50
CA TYR A 105 7.00 -17.23 6.42
C TYR A 105 7.40 -17.81 7.79
N LYS A 106 7.37 -16.99 8.85
CA LYS A 106 7.71 -17.42 10.20
C LYS A 106 6.58 -18.18 10.90
N PHE A 107 5.35 -17.96 10.46
CA PHE A 107 4.17 -18.55 11.09
C PHE A 107 4.09 -20.06 10.83
N GLY A 108 3.85 -20.82 11.92
CA GLY A 108 3.84 -22.28 11.91
C GLY A 108 5.23 -22.93 11.90
N ASP A 109 6.29 -22.16 12.13
CA ASP A 109 7.66 -22.68 12.26
C ASP A 109 8.18 -22.39 13.66
N SER A 110 8.45 -23.46 14.42
CA SER A 110 8.82 -23.40 15.85
C SER A 110 10.13 -22.67 16.12
N GLN A 111 11.04 -22.59 15.13
CA GLN A 111 12.31 -21.89 15.28
C GLN A 111 12.16 -20.39 15.55
N TYR A 112 11.03 -19.80 15.19
CA TYR A 112 10.78 -18.36 15.37
C TYR A 112 10.06 -18.00 16.68
N GLY A 113 9.79 -19.01 17.55
CA GLY A 113 9.20 -18.81 18.87
C GLY A 113 7.68 -18.93 18.91
N SER A 114 7.13 -18.88 20.14
CA SER A 114 5.74 -19.21 20.42
C SER A 114 4.70 -18.28 19.77
N LYS A 115 5.03 -17.00 19.59
CA LYS A 115 4.11 -16.03 18.99
C LYS A 115 3.82 -16.30 17.50
N PHE A 116 4.66 -17.05 16.84
CA PHE A 116 4.47 -17.46 15.44
C PHE A 116 3.74 -18.82 15.30
N GLN A 117 3.28 -19.42 16.42
CA GLN A 117 2.60 -20.72 16.39
C GLN A 117 1.07 -20.62 16.25
N SER A 118 0.53 -19.41 16.15
CA SER A 118 -0.86 -19.12 15.76
C SER A 118 -0.90 -17.88 14.87
N SER A 119 -2.03 -17.61 14.25
CA SER A 119 -2.26 -16.36 13.49
C SER A 119 -2.54 -15.13 14.37
N ASP A 120 -2.64 -15.27 15.68
CA ASP A 120 -3.05 -14.19 16.58
C ASP A 120 -2.09 -13.00 16.58
N ASP A 121 -0.77 -13.29 16.56
CA ASP A 121 0.23 -12.21 16.51
C ASP A 121 0.17 -11.46 15.17
N LEU A 122 -0.13 -12.14 14.06
CA LEU A 122 -0.35 -11.49 12.76
C LEU A 122 -1.56 -10.55 12.80
N MET A 123 -2.67 -10.99 13.36
CA MET A 123 -3.87 -10.17 13.56
C MET A 123 -3.56 -8.91 14.37
N LYS A 124 -2.79 -9.08 15.46
CA LYS A 124 -2.34 -7.97 16.30
C LYS A 124 -1.42 -7.00 15.56
N GLN A 125 -0.50 -7.49 14.74
CA GLN A 125 0.37 -6.67 13.89
C GLN A 125 -0.46 -5.81 12.93
N PHE A 126 -1.48 -6.37 12.28
CA PHE A 126 -2.38 -5.63 11.40
C PHE A 126 -3.21 -4.58 12.15
N GLU A 127 -3.74 -4.92 13.32
CA GLU A 127 -4.47 -3.97 14.17
C GLU A 127 -3.60 -2.75 14.50
N LEU A 128 -2.37 -2.99 14.97
CA LEU A 128 -1.41 -1.94 15.31
C LEU A 128 -1.05 -1.07 14.08
N ALA A 129 -0.83 -1.68 12.93
CA ALA A 129 -0.48 -0.96 11.71
C ALA A 129 -1.65 -0.12 11.19
N SER A 130 -2.89 -0.63 11.25
CA SER A 130 -4.10 0.09 10.81
C SER A 130 -4.40 1.33 11.66
N ALA A 131 -3.93 1.35 12.92
CA ALA A 131 -4.04 2.51 13.80
C ALA A 131 -3.05 3.64 13.47
N LYS A 132 -2.10 3.43 12.53
CA LYS A 132 -1.11 4.44 12.14
C LYS A 132 -1.51 5.15 10.85
N PRO A 133 -1.87 6.45 10.87
CA PRO A 133 -2.35 7.19 9.69
C PRO A 133 -1.35 7.22 8.52
N LYS A 134 -0.05 7.12 8.81
CA LYS A 134 1.03 7.09 7.79
C LYS A 134 1.10 5.76 7.04
N VAL A 135 0.63 4.67 7.63
CA VAL A 135 0.66 3.34 6.99
C VAL A 135 -0.49 3.26 5.97
N LYS A 136 -0.14 3.04 4.71
CA LYS A 136 -1.08 3.00 3.59
C LYS A 136 -1.38 1.59 3.08
N GLY A 137 -0.70 0.59 3.58
CA GLY A 137 -0.95 -0.79 3.17
C GLY A 137 0.06 -1.80 3.71
N SER A 138 -0.03 -3.00 3.20
CA SER A 138 0.70 -4.18 3.69
C SER A 138 1.32 -4.97 2.55
N VAL A 139 2.51 -5.53 2.80
CA VAL A 139 3.20 -6.45 1.90
C VAL A 139 3.53 -7.73 2.64
N LEU A 140 3.06 -8.86 2.14
CA LEU A 140 3.22 -10.18 2.77
C LEU A 140 4.37 -10.96 2.14
N TYR A 141 5.39 -11.31 2.90
CA TYR A 141 6.49 -12.16 2.44
C TYR A 141 6.37 -13.57 3.05
N SER A 142 5.95 -14.59 2.28
CA SER A 142 5.77 -14.56 0.85
C SER A 142 4.44 -15.23 0.41
N ALA A 143 4.09 -15.12 -0.86
CA ALA A 143 2.90 -15.75 -1.44
C ALA A 143 2.85 -17.28 -1.21
N LYS A 144 3.98 -17.99 -1.27
CA LYS A 144 4.07 -19.42 -0.95
C LYS A 144 3.46 -19.73 0.42
N ASN A 145 3.84 -18.97 1.45
CA ASN A 145 3.38 -19.20 2.82
C ASN A 145 1.89 -18.89 3.00
N LEU A 146 1.36 -17.94 2.22
CA LEU A 146 -0.07 -17.66 2.20
C LEU A 146 -0.85 -18.85 1.61
N VAL A 147 -0.35 -19.45 0.52
CA VAL A 147 -0.96 -20.65 -0.09
C VAL A 147 -0.87 -21.86 0.83
N GLU A 148 0.24 -22.05 1.54
CA GLU A 148 0.41 -23.13 2.51
C GLU A 148 -0.53 -23.00 3.72
N ASN A 149 -1.00 -21.81 4.03
CA ASN A 149 -1.95 -21.49 5.11
C ASN A 149 -1.58 -22.12 6.47
N LYS A 150 -0.30 -22.22 6.79
CA LYS A 150 0.13 -22.72 8.09
C LYS A 150 -0.48 -21.88 9.20
N VAL A 151 -0.94 -22.52 10.26
CA VAL A 151 -1.62 -21.94 11.42
C VAL A 151 -2.75 -20.96 11.08
N GLY A 152 -3.39 -21.12 9.90
CA GLY A 152 -4.54 -20.33 9.48
C GLY A 152 -4.24 -18.88 9.07
N ILE A 153 -2.99 -18.57 8.64
CA ILE A 153 -2.62 -17.18 8.26
C ILE A 153 -3.39 -16.65 7.07
N ALA A 154 -3.72 -17.49 6.07
CA ALA A 154 -4.53 -17.05 4.93
C ALA A 154 -5.97 -16.71 5.34
N ASP A 155 -6.53 -17.48 6.27
CA ASP A 155 -7.87 -17.22 6.81
C ASP A 155 -7.87 -15.93 7.63
N ALA A 156 -6.84 -15.69 8.44
CA ALA A 156 -6.64 -14.44 9.17
C ALA A 156 -6.56 -13.24 8.22
N VAL A 157 -5.73 -13.31 7.18
CA VAL A 157 -5.61 -12.26 6.16
C VAL A 157 -6.95 -12.02 5.45
N LYS A 158 -7.68 -13.09 5.09
CA LYS A 158 -9.01 -12.98 4.47
C LYS A 158 -10.02 -12.30 5.40
N ALA A 159 -9.96 -12.55 6.70
CA ALA A 159 -10.82 -11.89 7.67
C ALA A 159 -10.52 -10.39 7.80
N ILE A 160 -9.22 -10.01 7.79
CA ILE A 160 -8.79 -8.60 7.82
C ILE A 160 -9.23 -7.85 6.56
N TYR A 161 -9.02 -8.46 5.39
CA TYR A 161 -9.37 -7.88 4.08
C TYR A 161 -10.72 -8.37 3.57
N GLY A 162 -11.69 -8.55 4.47
CA GLY A 162 -13.03 -9.08 4.15
C GLY A 162 -13.88 -8.18 3.24
N LYS A 163 -13.49 -6.91 3.04
CA LYS A 163 -14.15 -5.98 2.14
C LYS A 163 -13.32 -5.76 0.88
N LYS A 164 -14.00 -5.63 -0.26
CA LYS A 164 -13.37 -5.17 -1.50
C LYS A 164 -12.96 -3.70 -1.33
N VAL A 165 -11.75 -3.37 -1.76
CA VAL A 165 -11.22 -2.00 -1.80
C VAL A 165 -10.42 -1.81 -3.08
N LEU A 166 -10.32 -0.57 -3.55
CA LEU A 166 -9.40 -0.24 -4.62
C LEU A 166 -7.96 -0.20 -4.10
N PRO A 167 -6.97 -0.60 -4.93
CA PRO A 167 -5.58 -0.29 -4.64
C PRO A 167 -5.39 1.23 -4.53
N PRO A 168 -4.58 1.73 -3.57
CA PRO A 168 -4.37 3.17 -3.43
C PRO A 168 -3.57 3.73 -4.61
N TYR A 169 -3.75 5.02 -4.87
CA TYR A 169 -2.82 5.77 -5.71
C TYR A 169 -1.46 5.89 -4.98
N LEU A 170 -0.38 5.47 -5.63
CA LEU A 170 0.98 5.50 -5.08
C LEU A 170 1.94 6.38 -5.91
N GLY A 171 1.41 7.32 -6.70
CA GLY A 171 2.22 8.20 -7.56
C GLY A 171 3.03 9.23 -6.76
N ARG A 172 4.08 9.77 -7.41
CA ARG A 172 5.04 10.75 -6.84
C ARG A 172 4.45 12.11 -6.58
N THR A 173 3.46 12.50 -7.36
CA THR A 173 2.81 13.81 -7.30
C THR A 173 1.37 13.65 -6.85
N ALA A 174 0.72 14.75 -6.51
CA ALA A 174 -0.72 14.74 -6.29
C ALA A 174 -1.42 14.12 -7.51
N ALA A 175 -2.41 13.26 -7.25
CA ALA A 175 -3.16 12.60 -8.30
C ALA A 175 -3.89 13.64 -9.17
N VAL A 176 -3.67 13.58 -10.48
CA VAL A 176 -4.61 14.20 -11.43
C VAL A 176 -5.83 13.28 -11.45
N LEU A 177 -6.98 13.80 -11.01
CA LEU A 177 -8.19 13.00 -10.94
C LEU A 177 -8.83 12.88 -12.33
N PRO A 178 -9.38 11.70 -12.68
CA PRO A 178 -10.20 11.58 -13.88
C PRO A 178 -11.51 12.37 -13.74
N PRO A 179 -12.18 12.73 -14.86
CA PRO A 179 -13.50 13.35 -14.79
C PRO A 179 -14.52 12.43 -14.11
N THR A 180 -15.42 13.03 -13.35
CA THR A 180 -16.53 12.31 -12.71
C THR A 180 -17.53 11.78 -13.74
N PRO A 181 -18.01 10.53 -13.63
CA PRO A 181 -19.08 10.02 -14.47
C PRO A 181 -20.38 10.85 -14.32
N ASP A 182 -21.02 11.14 -15.43
CA ASP A 182 -22.28 11.88 -15.51
C ASP A 182 -23.41 11.02 -16.11
N ASN A 183 -24.59 11.61 -16.30
CA ASN A 183 -25.75 10.94 -16.91
C ASN A 183 -26.11 9.61 -16.24
N ILE A 184 -26.07 9.59 -14.92
CA ILE A 184 -26.38 8.40 -14.12
C ILE A 184 -27.86 8.03 -14.32
N ARG A 185 -28.13 6.81 -14.73
CA ARG A 185 -29.49 6.28 -14.97
C ARG A 185 -29.65 4.92 -14.34
N LEU A 186 -30.85 4.67 -13.87
CA LEU A 186 -31.25 3.38 -13.31
C LEU A 186 -32.52 2.89 -14.05
N ASN A 187 -32.43 1.71 -14.66
CA ASN A 187 -33.57 1.03 -15.26
C ASN A 187 -33.70 -0.38 -14.65
N GLY A 188 -34.67 -0.53 -13.75
CA GLY A 188 -34.75 -1.74 -12.92
C GLY A 188 -33.47 -1.90 -12.09
N ALA A 189 -32.75 -2.99 -12.29
CA ALA A 189 -31.46 -3.26 -11.62
C ALA A 189 -30.23 -2.79 -12.45
N ASP A 190 -30.43 -2.27 -13.64
CA ASP A 190 -29.36 -1.90 -14.55
C ASP A 190 -28.97 -0.43 -14.33
N LEU A 191 -27.86 -0.21 -13.67
CA LEU A 191 -27.22 1.10 -13.47
C LEU A 191 -26.36 1.40 -14.70
N SER A 192 -26.47 2.62 -15.26
CA SER A 192 -25.68 3.07 -16.40
C SER A 192 -25.25 4.53 -16.27
N TRP A 193 -24.22 4.94 -17.00
CA TRP A 193 -23.63 6.28 -16.95
C TRP A 193 -23.01 6.69 -18.29
N GLY A 194 -22.69 7.99 -18.42
CA GLY A 194 -21.98 8.54 -19.56
C GLY A 194 -20.52 8.04 -19.61
N ALA A 195 -20.03 7.74 -20.81
CA ALA A 195 -18.65 7.34 -21.00
C ALA A 195 -17.68 8.49 -20.69
N VAL A 196 -16.65 8.22 -19.89
CA VAL A 196 -15.57 9.15 -19.61
C VAL A 196 -14.33 8.74 -20.42
N SER A 197 -13.73 9.71 -21.12
CA SER A 197 -12.55 9.43 -21.95
C SER A 197 -11.29 9.18 -21.13
N ASN A 198 -10.40 8.32 -21.66
CA ASN A 198 -9.09 7.99 -21.08
C ASN A 198 -9.10 7.31 -19.70
N VAL A 199 -10.24 6.83 -19.22
CA VAL A 199 -10.30 6.02 -17.99
C VAL A 199 -10.08 4.54 -18.29
N ALA A 200 -9.56 3.82 -17.31
CA ALA A 200 -9.32 2.39 -17.40
C ALA A 200 -10.51 1.58 -16.89
N TYR A 201 -11.17 2.08 -15.83
CA TYR A 201 -12.24 1.39 -15.13
C TYR A 201 -13.22 2.39 -14.53
N TYR A 202 -14.38 1.86 -14.13
CA TYR A 202 -15.36 2.49 -13.26
C TYR A 202 -15.53 1.65 -12.00
N ALA A 203 -15.64 2.29 -10.85
CA ALA A 203 -15.97 1.64 -9.59
C ALA A 203 -17.39 2.00 -9.16
N ILE A 204 -18.13 1.01 -8.72
CA ILE A 204 -19.52 1.14 -8.27
C ILE A 204 -19.53 0.95 -6.75
N TYR A 205 -20.11 1.91 -6.07
CA TYR A 205 -20.22 1.91 -4.63
C TYR A 205 -21.66 1.93 -4.15
N LYS A 206 -21.92 1.23 -3.06
CA LYS A 206 -23.15 1.32 -2.29
C LYS A 206 -22.90 2.19 -1.06
N ASP A 207 -23.66 3.25 -0.91
CA ASP A 207 -23.63 4.07 0.30
C ASP A 207 -24.14 3.23 1.49
N ASN A 208 -23.38 3.19 2.57
CA ASN A 208 -23.73 2.45 3.77
C ASN A 208 -24.38 3.34 4.86
N GLY A 209 -24.76 4.56 4.51
CA GLY A 209 -25.42 5.52 5.40
C GLY A 209 -24.53 6.09 6.52
N LYS A 210 -23.23 5.84 6.48
CA LYS A 210 -22.25 6.40 7.41
C LYS A 210 -21.43 7.48 6.69
N GLU A 211 -21.18 8.58 7.37
CA GLU A 211 -20.43 9.68 6.81
C GLU A 211 -19.12 9.22 6.18
N ARG A 212 -18.92 9.53 4.88
CA ARG A 212 -17.77 9.20 4.04
C ARG A 212 -17.41 7.70 3.98
N LYS A 213 -18.39 6.82 4.12
CA LYS A 213 -18.19 5.38 3.99
C LYS A 213 -19.15 4.78 2.99
N ALA A 214 -18.59 4.07 2.02
CA ALA A 214 -19.33 3.29 1.05
C ALA A 214 -18.65 1.93 0.85
N ASP A 215 -19.41 0.95 0.43
CA ASP A 215 -18.89 -0.38 0.13
C ASP A 215 -18.68 -0.53 -1.38
N LEU A 216 -17.47 -0.92 -1.79
CA LEU A 216 -17.16 -1.20 -3.20
C LEU A 216 -17.92 -2.44 -3.64
N VAL A 217 -18.86 -2.28 -4.55
CA VAL A 217 -19.72 -3.36 -5.07
C VAL A 217 -19.08 -4.07 -6.25
N GLY A 218 -18.50 -3.28 -7.17
CA GLY A 218 -17.86 -3.83 -8.35
C GLY A 218 -16.99 -2.85 -9.11
N ILE A 219 -16.25 -3.39 -10.08
CA ILE A 219 -15.43 -2.65 -11.02
C ILE A 219 -15.78 -3.14 -12.43
N THR A 220 -15.88 -2.23 -13.39
CA THR A 220 -16.16 -2.55 -14.80
C THR A 220 -15.38 -1.63 -15.75
N GLN A 221 -15.13 -2.10 -16.96
CA GLN A 221 -14.64 -1.25 -18.06
C GLN A 221 -15.79 -0.68 -18.90
N GLY A 222 -16.97 -1.27 -18.79
CA GLY A 222 -18.18 -0.79 -19.47
C GLY A 222 -18.84 0.37 -18.73
N THR A 223 -19.85 0.95 -19.34
CA THR A 223 -20.66 2.07 -18.80
C THR A 223 -21.97 1.60 -18.18
N SER A 224 -22.05 0.35 -17.76
CA SER A 224 -23.20 -0.22 -17.05
C SER A 224 -22.79 -1.29 -16.05
N PHE A 225 -23.64 -1.48 -15.04
CA PHE A 225 -23.44 -2.49 -14.01
C PHE A 225 -24.80 -2.97 -13.47
N LYS A 226 -24.97 -4.28 -13.32
CA LYS A 226 -26.19 -4.86 -12.77
C LYS A 226 -26.13 -4.93 -11.26
N LEU A 227 -27.02 -4.22 -10.58
CA LEU A 227 -27.14 -4.21 -9.12
C LEU A 227 -27.83 -5.48 -8.62
N SER A 228 -27.39 -6.02 -7.50
CA SER A 228 -27.95 -7.22 -6.87
C SER A 228 -28.79 -6.92 -5.62
N GLU A 229 -28.65 -5.74 -5.04
CA GLU A 229 -29.29 -5.37 -3.78
C GLU A 229 -29.90 -3.96 -3.86
N LYS A 230 -30.94 -3.72 -3.07
CA LYS A 230 -31.49 -2.37 -2.88
C LYS A 230 -30.53 -1.49 -2.09
N GLY A 231 -30.52 -0.18 -2.39
CA GLY A 231 -29.67 0.80 -1.73
C GLY A 231 -29.45 2.05 -2.56
N VAL A 232 -28.62 2.95 -2.03
CA VAL A 232 -28.14 4.16 -2.72
C VAL A 232 -26.79 3.88 -3.32
N TYR A 233 -26.61 4.23 -4.58
CA TYR A 233 -25.38 3.93 -5.35
C TYR A 233 -24.81 5.15 -6.01
N PHE A 234 -23.50 5.16 -6.19
CA PHE A 234 -22.76 6.12 -7.02
C PHE A 234 -21.62 5.43 -7.76
N VAL A 235 -21.09 6.12 -8.76
CA VAL A 235 -20.02 5.62 -9.64
C VAL A 235 -18.86 6.59 -9.61
N THR A 236 -17.65 6.07 -9.63
CA THR A 236 -16.43 6.83 -9.88
C THR A 236 -15.71 6.29 -11.12
N SER A 237 -14.85 7.08 -11.70
CA SER A 237 -13.96 6.67 -12.79
C SER A 237 -12.52 6.55 -12.29
N LEU A 238 -11.72 5.66 -12.89
CA LEU A 238 -10.34 5.40 -12.49
C LEU A 238 -9.39 5.45 -13.68
N PHE A 239 -8.24 6.09 -13.48
CA PHE A 239 -7.11 5.93 -14.36
C PHE A 239 -6.35 4.61 -14.06
N LYS A 240 -5.46 4.19 -14.98
CA LYS A 240 -4.62 2.99 -14.81
C LYS A 240 -3.73 3.01 -13.57
N ASN A 241 -3.39 4.19 -13.07
CA ASN A 241 -2.57 4.39 -11.86
C ASN A 241 -3.38 4.41 -10.56
N ASN A 242 -4.67 4.04 -10.62
CA ASN A 242 -5.63 4.06 -9.52
C ASN A 242 -6.00 5.46 -8.98
N ALA A 243 -5.69 6.54 -9.71
CA ALA A 243 -6.29 7.82 -9.41
C ALA A 243 -7.80 7.75 -9.67
N GLU A 244 -8.61 8.15 -8.69
CA GLU A 244 -10.06 8.02 -8.66
C GLU A 244 -10.71 9.40 -8.71
N SER A 245 -11.81 9.53 -9.46
CA SER A 245 -12.59 10.77 -9.56
C SER A 245 -13.35 11.07 -8.26
N GLU A 246 -13.93 12.26 -8.20
CA GLU A 246 -15.03 12.54 -7.28
C GLU A 246 -16.22 11.61 -7.58
N ILE A 247 -17.13 11.51 -6.61
CA ILE A 247 -18.34 10.68 -6.74
C ILE A 247 -19.32 11.30 -7.73
N SER A 248 -20.01 10.47 -8.49
CA SER A 248 -21.13 10.88 -9.34
C SER A 248 -22.36 11.30 -8.53
N GLU A 249 -23.40 11.77 -9.20
CA GLU A 249 -24.74 11.81 -8.61
C GLU A 249 -25.15 10.42 -8.10
N THR A 250 -25.91 10.40 -6.99
CA THR A 250 -26.41 9.16 -6.40
C THR A 250 -27.75 8.76 -6.99
N VAL A 251 -28.01 7.45 -7.06
CA VAL A 251 -29.30 6.89 -7.45
C VAL A 251 -29.78 5.87 -6.43
N SER A 252 -31.09 5.76 -6.26
CA SER A 252 -31.71 4.79 -5.32
C SER A 252 -32.32 3.64 -6.13
N TYR A 253 -31.88 2.41 -5.82
CA TYR A 253 -32.39 1.16 -6.39
C TYR A 253 -33.37 0.50 -5.44
#